data_9788ecd0c6b3814e73f0f8d4ad5bf192
#
_entry.id   9788ecd0c6b3814e73f0f8d4ad5bf192
#
_cell.length_a   1.000
_cell.length_b   1.000
_cell.length_c   1.000
_cell.angle_alpha   90.00
_cell.angle_beta   90.00
_cell.angle_gamma   90.00
#
_symmetry.space_group_name_H-M   'P 1'
#
loop_
_entity.id
_entity.type
_entity.pdbx_description
1 polymer ?
#
loop_
_entity_poly.entity_id
_entity_poly.type
_entity_poly.pdbx_seq_one_letter_code
_entity_poly.pdbx_strand_id
1 'polypeptide(L)'
;MRVLEADNRQELPRIEEPVHLQRVLDGLATRHLGSKLHYFAEIDSTNAYARCLAEQGANEGEIVIAEAQTRGRGRLARSWISPPFVNLYFSVVLRPRLAPVHAPQITLMAAVALADTITSFIGTPPTIKWPNDILVGGKKLAGVLTESSCDSKRIEFVILGIGVNLNYPVASMPEMIRQRATSTLSLTEKRIEREAFLQRLIQGLDRCYGELEEMGFDSLAPRWEAFFGLRDKRVRIEMIDKIIIGTAKGIDRDGALIVEDDHGERQRVVAGDVVPLED
;
A
#
# COMPACT_ATOMS: atom_id res chain seq x y z
N MET A 1 13.75 -24.83 -54.24
CA MET A 1 14.28 -24.42 -52.93
C MET A 1 13.41 -23.25 -52.46
N ARG A 2 12.36 -23.55 -51.64
CA ARG A 2 11.45 -22.53 -51.10
C ARG A 2 11.97 -22.15 -49.72
N VAL A 3 12.30 -20.87 -49.59
CA VAL A 3 12.66 -20.26 -48.31
C VAL A 3 11.34 -20.09 -47.51
N LEU A 4 11.26 -20.71 -46.35
CA LEU A 4 10.18 -20.48 -45.38
C LEU A 4 10.48 -19.16 -44.65
N GLU A 5 9.70 -18.13 -44.94
CA GLU A 5 9.66 -16.92 -44.14
C GLU A 5 9.10 -17.27 -42.77
N ALA A 6 9.86 -17.00 -41.73
CA ALA A 6 9.39 -17.09 -40.35
C ALA A 6 8.34 -15.98 -40.12
N ASP A 7 7.11 -16.42 -39.89
CA ASP A 7 5.98 -15.56 -39.50
C ASP A 7 6.27 -14.95 -38.11
N ASN A 8 6.81 -13.75 -38.10
CA ASN A 8 7.10 -12.97 -36.93
C ASN A 8 5.81 -12.26 -36.45
N ARG A 9 4.82 -13.05 -36.08
CA ARG A 9 3.64 -12.52 -35.40
C ARG A 9 4.09 -12.05 -34.02
N GLN A 10 4.38 -10.76 -33.89
CA GLN A 10 4.32 -10.10 -32.58
C GLN A 10 2.95 -10.39 -31.99
N GLU A 11 2.91 -11.22 -30.92
CA GLU A 11 1.71 -11.39 -30.13
C GLU A 11 1.26 -10.00 -29.67
N LEU A 12 0.14 -9.55 -30.17
CA LEU A 12 -0.53 -8.36 -29.67
C LEU A 12 -0.67 -8.54 -28.15
N PRO A 13 -0.39 -7.51 -27.34
CA PRO A 13 -0.53 -7.62 -25.88
C PRO A 13 -1.95 -8.11 -25.59
N ARG A 14 -2.08 -9.25 -24.87
CA ARG A 14 -3.38 -9.74 -24.41
C ARG A 14 -4.11 -8.58 -23.75
N ILE A 15 -5.33 -8.28 -24.19
CA ILE A 15 -6.20 -7.32 -23.55
C ILE A 15 -6.34 -7.79 -22.10
N GLU A 16 -5.91 -6.96 -21.15
CA GLU A 16 -5.99 -7.31 -19.75
C GLU A 16 -7.47 -7.36 -19.34
N GLU A 17 -7.86 -8.46 -18.72
CA GLU A 17 -9.22 -8.68 -18.31
C GLU A 17 -9.53 -7.96 -16.99
N PRO A 18 -10.77 -7.51 -16.78
CA PRO A 18 -11.23 -6.99 -15.50
C PRO A 18 -11.01 -7.99 -14.36
N VAL A 19 -10.84 -7.51 -13.13
CA VAL A 19 -10.82 -8.36 -11.93
C VAL A 19 -12.16 -9.07 -11.78
N HIS A 20 -12.14 -10.39 -11.79
CA HIS A 20 -13.32 -11.22 -11.58
C HIS A 20 -13.61 -11.36 -10.08
N LEU A 21 -14.58 -10.59 -9.56
CA LEU A 21 -14.92 -10.58 -8.13
C LEU A 21 -15.25 -11.97 -7.59
N GLN A 22 -15.91 -12.83 -8.37
CA GLN A 22 -16.23 -14.19 -7.93
C GLN A 22 -14.94 -14.98 -7.62
N ARG A 23 -13.91 -14.86 -8.46
CA ARG A 23 -12.62 -15.51 -8.20
C ARG A 23 -11.94 -14.97 -6.93
N VAL A 24 -12.13 -13.68 -6.62
CA VAL A 24 -11.61 -13.10 -5.37
C VAL A 24 -12.37 -13.66 -4.17
N LEU A 25 -13.70 -13.82 -4.28
CA LEU A 25 -14.53 -14.34 -3.20
C LEU A 25 -14.36 -15.86 -2.99
N ASP A 26 -14.14 -16.62 -4.09
CA ASP A 26 -13.93 -18.06 -4.04
C ASP A 26 -12.66 -18.39 -3.22
N GLY A 27 -12.85 -18.86 -2.00
CA GLY A 27 -11.76 -19.17 -1.08
C GLY A 27 -11.25 -18.00 -0.24
N LEU A 28 -11.96 -16.86 -0.23
CA LEU A 28 -11.68 -15.78 0.72
C LEU A 28 -12.21 -16.18 2.11
N ALA A 29 -11.33 -16.70 2.96
CA ALA A 29 -11.63 -17.03 4.34
C ALA A 29 -11.12 -15.90 5.26
N THR A 30 -12.00 -14.95 5.55
CA THR A 30 -11.72 -13.75 6.36
C THR A 30 -12.76 -13.58 7.46
N ARG A 31 -12.38 -12.91 8.55
CA ARG A 31 -13.23 -12.64 9.71
C ARG A 31 -13.78 -11.21 9.71
N HIS A 32 -12.97 -10.26 9.28
CA HIS A 32 -13.25 -8.83 9.35
C HIS A 32 -13.47 -8.20 7.98
N LEU A 33 -12.73 -8.64 6.95
CA LEU A 33 -12.67 -7.99 5.66
C LEU A 33 -13.35 -8.77 4.55
N GLY A 34 -13.86 -8.07 3.52
CA GLY A 34 -14.49 -8.71 2.36
C GLY A 34 -15.96 -9.06 2.56
N SER A 35 -16.63 -8.49 3.56
CA SER A 35 -18.07 -8.68 3.79
C SER A 35 -18.91 -8.28 2.58
N LYS A 36 -18.43 -7.28 1.81
CA LYS A 36 -19.01 -6.83 0.55
C LYS A 36 -17.96 -6.21 -0.34
N LEU A 37 -18.02 -6.52 -1.64
CA LEU A 37 -17.13 -5.94 -2.65
C LEU A 37 -17.94 -5.03 -3.58
N HIS A 38 -17.45 -3.78 -3.73
CA HIS A 38 -17.96 -2.81 -4.71
C HIS A 38 -16.94 -2.68 -5.82
N TYR A 39 -17.34 -2.93 -7.06
CA TYR A 39 -16.44 -2.91 -8.21
C TYR A 39 -16.82 -1.82 -9.21
N PHE A 40 -15.80 -1.16 -9.74
CA PHE A 40 -15.92 -0.11 -10.74
C PHE A 40 -14.90 -0.32 -11.86
N ALA A 41 -15.36 -0.23 -13.10
CA ALA A 41 -14.44 -0.16 -14.24
C ALA A 41 -13.62 1.14 -14.19
N GLU A 42 -14.25 2.25 -13.81
CA GLU A 42 -13.60 3.53 -13.58
C GLU A 42 -14.32 4.30 -12.47
N ILE A 43 -13.56 4.99 -11.63
CA ILE A 43 -14.08 5.86 -10.58
C ILE A 43 -13.11 7.05 -10.40
N ASP A 44 -13.52 8.10 -9.70
CA ASP A 44 -12.61 9.19 -9.35
C ASP A 44 -11.54 8.73 -8.33
N SER A 45 -11.97 8.10 -7.23
CA SER A 45 -11.07 7.56 -6.20
C SER A 45 -11.78 6.50 -5.36
N THR A 46 -11.16 5.33 -5.20
CA THR A 46 -11.68 4.28 -4.31
C THR A 46 -11.78 4.76 -2.86
N ASN A 47 -10.80 5.58 -2.38
CA ASN A 47 -10.86 6.18 -1.05
C ASN A 47 -12.04 7.14 -0.88
N ALA A 48 -12.31 7.98 -1.88
CA ALA A 48 -13.42 8.94 -1.81
C ALA A 48 -14.76 8.22 -1.74
N TYR A 49 -14.93 7.18 -2.55
CA TYR A 49 -16.16 6.39 -2.53
C TYR A 49 -16.31 5.58 -1.25
N ALA A 50 -15.24 4.94 -0.76
CA ALA A 50 -15.25 4.20 0.51
C ALA A 50 -15.57 5.13 1.71
N ARG A 51 -15.08 6.38 1.70
CA ARG A 51 -15.46 7.39 2.68
C ARG A 51 -16.96 7.69 2.64
N CYS A 52 -17.51 7.93 1.45
CA CYS A 52 -18.94 8.16 1.28
C CYS A 52 -19.78 6.99 1.82
N LEU A 53 -19.37 5.74 1.53
CA LEU A 53 -20.00 4.55 2.08
C LEU A 53 -19.93 4.53 3.63
N ALA A 54 -18.76 4.82 4.20
CA ALA A 54 -18.56 4.82 5.66
C ALA A 54 -19.44 5.85 6.36
N GLU A 55 -19.57 7.05 5.78
CA GLU A 55 -20.44 8.15 6.24
C GLU A 55 -21.93 7.78 6.15
N GLN A 56 -22.32 6.94 5.19
CA GLN A 56 -23.66 6.38 5.01
C GLN A 56 -23.93 5.15 5.89
N GLY A 57 -22.97 4.76 6.75
CA GLY A 57 -23.14 3.66 7.69
C GLY A 57 -22.75 2.28 7.13
N ALA A 58 -21.93 2.21 6.09
CA ALA A 58 -21.40 0.93 5.61
C ALA A 58 -20.73 0.14 6.74
N ASN A 59 -20.83 -1.19 6.66
CA ASN A 59 -20.25 -2.09 7.64
C ASN A 59 -18.73 -2.11 7.55
N GLU A 60 -18.09 -2.52 8.64
CA GLU A 60 -16.68 -2.85 8.64
C GLU A 60 -16.38 -3.94 7.61
N GLY A 61 -15.24 -3.82 6.93
CA GLY A 61 -14.79 -4.80 5.98
C GLY A 61 -15.36 -4.67 4.57
N GLU A 62 -16.20 -3.68 4.27
CA GLU A 62 -16.62 -3.41 2.89
C GLU A 62 -15.41 -2.89 2.07
N ILE A 63 -15.23 -3.41 0.87
CA ILE A 63 -14.09 -3.13 -0.01
C ILE A 63 -14.56 -2.50 -1.31
N VAL A 64 -13.93 -1.41 -1.72
CA VAL A 64 -14.13 -0.75 -3.01
C VAL A 64 -12.93 -1.04 -3.90
N ILE A 65 -13.15 -1.61 -5.08
CA ILE A 65 -12.13 -1.98 -6.07
C ILE A 65 -12.40 -1.22 -7.36
N ALA A 66 -11.36 -0.72 -8.00
CA ALA A 66 -11.48 -0.09 -9.32
C ALA A 66 -10.39 -0.54 -10.28
N GLU A 67 -10.73 -0.65 -11.57
CA GLU A 67 -9.74 -0.88 -12.63
C GLU A 67 -8.94 0.38 -12.92
N ALA A 68 -9.58 1.54 -12.90
CA ALA A 68 -8.96 2.84 -13.13
C ALA A 68 -9.45 3.89 -12.14
N GLN A 69 -8.59 4.88 -11.84
CA GLN A 69 -8.97 6.04 -11.08
C GLN A 69 -8.61 7.31 -11.87
N THR A 70 -9.59 8.20 -12.06
CA THR A 70 -9.37 9.50 -12.74
C THR A 70 -8.72 10.54 -11.82
N ARG A 71 -8.88 10.39 -10.50
CA ARG A 71 -8.31 11.24 -9.45
C ARG A 71 -7.72 10.40 -8.31
N GLY A 72 -6.90 9.39 -8.68
CA GLY A 72 -6.20 8.57 -7.69
C GLY A 72 -5.37 9.43 -6.73
N ARG A 73 -5.44 9.13 -5.43
CA ARG A 73 -4.91 9.97 -4.34
C ARG A 73 -3.72 9.32 -3.66
N GLY A 74 -2.74 10.14 -3.32
CA GLY A 74 -1.64 9.83 -2.43
C GLY A 74 -1.57 10.83 -1.29
N ARG A 75 -0.62 10.67 -0.38
CA ARG A 75 -0.38 11.60 0.73
C ARG A 75 0.06 12.99 0.21
N LEU A 76 -0.15 14.01 1.04
CA LEU A 76 0.27 15.40 0.75
C LEU A 76 -0.23 15.89 -0.61
N ALA A 77 -1.49 15.60 -0.95
CA ALA A 77 -2.14 15.95 -2.22
C ALA A 77 -1.44 15.43 -3.49
N ARG A 78 -0.54 14.44 -3.37
CA ARG A 78 0.05 13.78 -4.54
C ARG A 78 -0.98 12.90 -5.24
N SER A 79 -0.83 12.73 -6.56
CA SER A 79 -1.66 11.83 -7.35
C SER A 79 -1.07 10.42 -7.37
N TRP A 80 -1.97 9.42 -7.44
CA TRP A 80 -1.62 8.03 -7.74
C TRP A 80 -2.08 7.71 -9.17
N ILE A 81 -1.13 7.40 -10.05
CA ILE A 81 -1.43 7.08 -11.46
C ILE A 81 -2.06 5.70 -11.53
N SER A 82 -3.25 5.62 -12.10
CA SER A 82 -4.11 4.42 -12.02
C SER A 82 -4.59 3.97 -13.40
N PRO A 83 -3.68 3.49 -14.31
CA PRO A 83 -4.10 2.96 -15.59
C PRO A 83 -4.93 1.69 -15.41
N PRO A 84 -5.93 1.44 -16.29
CA PRO A 84 -6.83 0.31 -16.16
C PRO A 84 -6.14 -1.05 -16.40
N PHE A 85 -6.64 -2.10 -15.79
CA PHE A 85 -6.38 -3.52 -16.03
C PHE A 85 -4.96 -4.02 -15.75
N VAL A 86 -4.04 -3.19 -15.27
CA VAL A 86 -2.63 -3.58 -15.05
C VAL A 86 -2.24 -3.68 -13.57
N ASN A 87 -2.91 -2.94 -12.70
CA ASN A 87 -2.54 -2.78 -11.30
C ASN A 87 -3.71 -3.17 -10.38
N LEU A 88 -3.54 -2.96 -9.07
CA LEU A 88 -4.63 -3.03 -8.11
C LEU A 88 -4.80 -1.69 -7.40
N TYR A 89 -6.05 -1.24 -7.32
CA TYR A 89 -6.49 -0.07 -6.57
C TYR A 89 -7.73 -0.45 -5.79
N PHE A 90 -7.64 -0.42 -4.48
CA PHE A 90 -8.78 -0.71 -3.64
C PHE A 90 -8.72 0.02 -2.31
N SER A 91 -9.86 0.15 -1.67
CA SER A 91 -9.99 0.78 -0.35
C SER A 91 -10.91 -0.04 0.53
N VAL A 92 -10.57 -0.14 1.81
CA VAL A 92 -11.32 -0.90 2.81
C VAL A 92 -11.90 0.07 3.84
N VAL A 93 -13.16 -0.12 4.21
CA VAL A 93 -13.78 0.56 5.35
C VAL A 93 -13.45 -0.21 6.63
N LEU A 94 -12.78 0.42 7.57
CA LEU A 94 -12.46 -0.14 8.89
C LEU A 94 -13.14 0.68 9.99
N ARG A 95 -13.49 0.01 11.09
CA ARG A 95 -14.05 0.64 12.30
C ARG A 95 -13.31 0.16 13.55
N PRO A 96 -12.01 0.51 13.65
CA PRO A 96 -11.13 -0.04 14.68
C PRO A 96 -11.51 0.47 16.07
N ARG A 97 -11.35 -0.39 17.07
CA ARG A 97 -11.54 -0.06 18.48
C ARG A 97 -10.29 0.56 19.11
N LEU A 98 -9.58 1.35 18.33
CA LEU A 98 -8.35 2.01 18.75
C LEU A 98 -8.62 3.44 19.21
N ALA A 99 -7.80 3.95 20.14
CA ALA A 99 -7.78 5.37 20.42
C ALA A 99 -7.28 6.18 19.20
N PRO A 100 -7.75 7.43 18.99
CA PRO A 100 -7.36 8.23 17.83
C PRO A 100 -5.85 8.40 17.64
N VAL A 101 -5.08 8.43 18.73
CA VAL A 101 -3.61 8.53 18.71
C VAL A 101 -2.95 7.32 18.02
N HIS A 102 -3.62 6.17 18.02
CA HIS A 102 -3.14 4.93 17.40
C HIS A 102 -3.63 4.72 15.95
N ALA A 103 -4.40 5.64 15.38
CA ALA A 103 -4.85 5.55 13.98
C ALA A 103 -3.70 5.32 12.97
N PRO A 104 -2.48 5.89 13.13
CA PRO A 104 -1.35 5.61 12.27
C PRO A 104 -0.91 4.14 12.23
N GLN A 105 -1.18 3.36 13.28
CA GLN A 105 -0.85 1.92 13.34
C GLN A 105 -1.57 1.12 12.24
N ILE A 106 -2.74 1.57 11.76
CA ILE A 106 -3.44 0.96 10.61
C ILE A 106 -2.58 1.01 9.34
N THR A 107 -1.88 2.13 9.11
CA THR A 107 -0.97 2.25 7.96
C THR A 107 0.19 1.26 8.08
N LEU A 108 0.77 1.14 9.26
CA LEU A 108 1.92 0.27 9.51
C LEU A 108 1.53 -1.22 9.44
N MET A 109 0.38 -1.57 10.01
CA MET A 109 -0.21 -2.90 9.90
C MET A 109 -0.43 -3.28 8.44
N ALA A 110 -1.02 -2.39 7.64
CA ALA A 110 -1.26 -2.64 6.22
C ALA A 110 0.06 -2.78 5.43
N ALA A 111 1.10 -2.02 5.81
CA ALA A 111 2.42 -2.15 5.19
C ALA A 111 3.05 -3.52 5.46
N VAL A 112 2.88 -4.08 6.66
CA VAL A 112 3.33 -5.46 6.99
C VAL A 112 2.62 -6.49 6.12
N ALA A 113 1.27 -6.45 6.08
CA ALA A 113 0.48 -7.39 5.29
C ALA A 113 0.83 -7.33 3.79
N LEU A 114 1.09 -6.12 3.29
CA LEU A 114 1.46 -5.87 1.91
C LEU A 114 2.89 -6.36 1.61
N ALA A 115 3.84 -6.13 2.53
CA ALA A 115 5.21 -6.61 2.39
C ALA A 115 5.30 -8.14 2.38
N ASP A 116 4.58 -8.82 3.28
CA ASP A 116 4.48 -10.29 3.30
C ASP A 116 3.87 -10.84 2.01
N THR A 117 2.78 -10.19 1.53
CA THR A 117 2.12 -10.61 0.28
C THR A 117 3.08 -10.46 -0.89
N ILE A 118 3.72 -9.30 -1.05
CA ILE A 118 4.70 -9.07 -2.11
C ILE A 118 5.82 -10.11 -2.04
N THR A 119 6.38 -10.36 -0.86
CA THR A 119 7.43 -11.39 -0.68
C THR A 119 6.99 -12.74 -1.22
N SER A 120 5.73 -13.14 -0.95
CA SER A 120 5.21 -14.44 -1.40
C SER A 120 5.08 -14.57 -2.93
N PHE A 121 4.93 -13.46 -3.65
CA PHE A 121 4.79 -13.47 -5.11
C PHE A 121 6.09 -13.24 -5.86
N ILE A 122 7.01 -12.44 -5.33
CA ILE A 122 8.25 -12.12 -6.04
C ILE A 122 9.50 -12.81 -5.47
N GLY A 123 9.36 -13.48 -4.30
CA GLY A 123 10.47 -14.21 -3.65
C GLY A 123 11.54 -13.30 -3.02
N THR A 124 11.41 -11.98 -3.13
CA THR A 124 12.34 -11.01 -2.57
C THR A 124 11.60 -10.12 -1.57
N PRO A 125 12.08 -10.01 -0.30
CA PRO A 125 11.45 -9.12 0.65
C PRO A 125 11.59 -7.66 0.21
N PRO A 126 10.48 -6.90 0.21
CA PRO A 126 10.53 -5.47 -0.02
C PRO A 126 11.05 -4.73 1.21
N THR A 127 11.25 -3.42 1.08
CA THR A 127 11.51 -2.55 2.21
C THR A 127 10.33 -1.60 2.44
N ILE A 128 10.03 -1.33 3.71
CA ILE A 128 9.06 -0.30 4.09
C ILE A 128 9.81 1.02 4.26
N LYS A 129 9.45 2.01 3.46
CA LYS A 129 9.81 3.41 3.67
C LYS A 129 8.69 4.05 4.49
N TRP A 130 9.02 4.39 5.75
CA TRP A 130 8.05 5.03 6.64
C TRP A 130 7.44 6.28 6.01
N PRO A 131 6.13 6.51 6.20
CA PRO A 131 5.23 5.63 6.95
C PRO A 131 4.49 4.61 6.09
N ASN A 132 4.51 4.70 4.76
CA ASN A 132 3.44 4.14 3.93
C ASN A 132 3.87 3.60 2.56
N ASP A 133 5.15 3.66 2.20
CA ASP A 133 5.63 3.24 0.88
C ASP A 133 6.33 1.90 0.94
N ILE A 134 6.02 1.01 0.00
CA ILE A 134 6.68 -0.28 -0.16
C ILE A 134 7.62 -0.18 -1.37
N LEU A 135 8.90 -0.44 -1.12
CA LEU A 135 9.95 -0.33 -2.12
C LEU A 135 10.59 -1.70 -2.40
N VAL A 136 11.01 -1.91 -3.65
CA VAL A 136 11.89 -3.01 -4.04
C VAL A 136 13.04 -2.43 -4.87
N GLY A 137 14.28 -2.71 -4.48
CA GLY A 137 15.45 -2.11 -5.13
C GLY A 137 15.45 -0.58 -5.09
N GLY A 138 14.94 0.02 -3.99
CA GLY A 138 14.84 1.47 -3.83
C GLY A 138 13.70 2.15 -4.61
N LYS A 139 12.94 1.40 -5.43
CA LYS A 139 11.86 1.92 -6.26
C LYS A 139 10.49 1.54 -5.69
N LYS A 140 9.55 2.48 -5.76
CA LYS A 140 8.20 2.31 -5.19
C LYS A 140 7.38 1.29 -6.00
N LEU A 141 6.98 0.22 -5.33
CA LEU A 141 6.11 -0.82 -5.85
C LEU A 141 4.66 -0.60 -5.42
N ALA A 142 4.44 -0.18 -4.17
CA ALA A 142 3.11 0.02 -3.63
C ALA A 142 3.06 1.18 -2.64
N GLY A 143 1.86 1.63 -2.34
CA GLY A 143 1.62 2.67 -1.35
C GLY A 143 0.30 2.47 -0.61
N VAL A 144 0.30 2.90 0.64
CA VAL A 144 -0.86 2.88 1.53
C VAL A 144 -1.30 4.32 1.81
N LEU A 145 -2.60 4.58 1.78
CA LEU A 145 -3.19 5.86 2.16
C LEU A 145 -4.34 5.64 3.13
N THR A 146 -4.14 5.97 4.39
CA THR A 146 -5.21 5.97 5.39
C THR A 146 -5.80 7.36 5.57
N GLU A 147 -7.14 7.42 5.64
CA GLU A 147 -7.90 8.62 5.94
C GLU A 147 -8.90 8.28 7.04
N SER A 148 -8.82 8.95 8.18
CA SER A 148 -9.69 8.67 9.33
C SER A 148 -10.73 9.76 9.55
N SER A 149 -11.88 9.36 10.08
CA SER A 149 -12.83 10.23 10.80
C SER A 149 -12.78 9.86 12.27
N CYS A 150 -12.50 10.84 13.11
CA CYS A 150 -12.42 10.63 14.55
C CYS A 150 -12.86 11.88 15.30
N ASP A 151 -13.43 11.67 16.47
CA ASP A 151 -13.61 12.71 17.49
C ASP A 151 -12.45 12.63 18.52
N SER A 152 -12.55 13.37 19.62
CA SER A 152 -11.52 13.38 20.67
C SER A 152 -11.41 12.07 21.44
N LYS A 153 -12.35 11.15 21.32
CA LYS A 153 -12.45 9.93 22.14
C LYS A 153 -12.33 8.65 21.33
N ARG A 154 -12.77 8.66 20.09
CA ARG A 154 -12.86 7.43 19.26
C ARG A 154 -12.61 7.69 17.77
N ILE A 155 -12.21 6.65 17.11
CA ILE A 155 -12.21 6.58 15.64
C ILE A 155 -13.62 6.13 15.22
N GLU A 156 -14.25 6.90 14.33
CA GLU A 156 -15.54 6.53 13.74
C GLU A 156 -15.33 5.52 12.61
N PHE A 157 -14.36 5.80 11.75
CA PHE A 157 -13.90 4.89 10.72
C PHE A 157 -12.50 5.29 10.21
N VAL A 158 -11.84 4.33 9.58
CA VAL A 158 -10.63 4.54 8.79
C VAL A 158 -10.86 3.98 7.39
N ILE A 159 -10.55 4.76 6.38
CA ILE A 159 -10.46 4.30 5.00
C ILE A 159 -9.02 3.92 4.74
N LEU A 160 -8.79 2.64 4.48
CA LEU A 160 -7.50 2.07 4.14
C LEU A 160 -7.40 1.89 2.63
N GLY A 161 -6.77 2.83 1.93
CA GLY A 161 -6.50 2.75 0.49
C GLY A 161 -5.16 2.11 0.20
N ILE A 162 -5.13 1.23 -0.79
CA ILE A 162 -3.92 0.53 -1.25
C ILE A 162 -3.83 0.60 -2.77
N GLY A 163 -2.65 1.02 -3.27
CA GLY A 163 -2.28 0.95 -4.67
C GLY A 163 -1.04 0.08 -4.86
N VAL A 164 -1.10 -0.88 -5.79
CA VAL A 164 0.01 -1.80 -6.08
C VAL A 164 0.29 -1.84 -7.57
N ASN A 165 1.53 -1.59 -7.96
CA ASN A 165 1.99 -1.74 -9.34
C ASN A 165 2.30 -3.21 -9.64
N LEU A 166 1.41 -3.90 -10.31
CA LEU A 166 1.58 -5.32 -10.64
C LEU A 166 2.11 -5.51 -12.07
N ASN A 167 1.23 -5.39 -13.04
CA ASN A 167 1.50 -5.73 -14.43
C ASN A 167 1.78 -4.50 -15.32
N TYR A 168 2.03 -3.34 -14.72
CA TYR A 168 2.33 -2.10 -15.44
C TYR A 168 3.80 -2.05 -15.82
N PRO A 169 4.16 -2.18 -17.13
CA PRO A 169 5.56 -2.11 -17.54
C PRO A 169 6.16 -0.75 -17.18
N VAL A 170 7.34 -0.73 -16.56
CA VAL A 170 8.02 0.53 -16.19
C VAL A 170 8.23 1.41 -17.42
N ALA A 171 8.52 0.84 -18.59
CA ALA A 171 8.68 1.60 -19.83
C ALA A 171 7.43 2.38 -20.25
N SER A 172 6.23 1.90 -19.88
CA SER A 172 4.94 2.55 -20.14
C SER A 172 4.55 3.58 -19.07
N MET A 173 5.27 3.66 -17.97
CA MET A 173 5.01 4.64 -16.92
C MET A 173 5.40 6.04 -17.39
N PRO A 174 4.66 7.09 -16.97
CA PRO A 174 5.06 8.48 -17.21
C PRO A 174 6.49 8.75 -16.73
N GLU A 175 7.23 9.55 -17.47
CA GLU A 175 8.64 9.84 -17.21
C GLU A 175 8.91 10.32 -15.78
N MET A 176 8.01 11.16 -15.25
CA MET A 176 8.12 11.75 -13.91
C MET A 176 8.16 10.70 -12.78
N ILE A 177 7.61 9.49 -12.99
CA ILE A 177 7.61 8.41 -11.97
C ILE A 177 8.50 7.24 -12.36
N ARG A 178 8.86 7.08 -13.64
CA ARG A 178 9.61 5.92 -14.19
C ARG A 178 10.90 5.61 -13.44
N GLN A 179 11.61 6.63 -13.00
CA GLN A 179 12.87 6.46 -12.27
C GLN A 179 12.66 6.03 -10.80
N ARG A 180 11.49 6.34 -10.21
CA ARG A 180 11.20 6.16 -8.78
C ARG A 180 10.21 5.03 -8.50
N ALA A 181 9.58 4.47 -9.55
CA ALA A 181 8.60 3.40 -9.44
C ALA A 181 9.09 2.11 -10.11
N THR A 182 8.50 1.00 -9.68
CA THR A 182 8.66 -0.31 -10.28
C THR A 182 7.31 -1.05 -10.28
N SER A 183 7.27 -2.24 -10.88
CA SER A 183 6.13 -3.15 -10.85
C SER A 183 6.62 -4.58 -10.65
N THR A 184 5.73 -5.48 -10.22
CA THR A 184 6.08 -6.90 -10.10
C THR A 184 6.48 -7.48 -11.46
N LEU A 185 5.79 -7.09 -12.54
CA LEU A 185 6.15 -7.50 -13.90
C LEU A 185 7.58 -7.11 -14.27
N SER A 186 7.99 -5.88 -13.94
CA SER A 186 9.35 -5.41 -14.26
C SER A 186 10.44 -6.04 -13.39
N LEU A 187 10.07 -6.59 -12.23
CA LEU A 187 10.99 -7.28 -11.32
C LEU A 187 11.15 -8.75 -11.64
N THR A 188 10.08 -9.41 -12.11
CA THR A 188 10.03 -10.86 -12.26
C THR A 188 9.94 -11.32 -13.71
N GLU A 189 9.70 -10.38 -14.65
CA GLU A 189 9.38 -10.63 -16.06
C GLU A 189 8.14 -11.52 -16.27
N LYS A 190 7.35 -11.73 -15.20
CA LYS A 190 6.15 -12.56 -15.20
C LYS A 190 4.94 -11.74 -14.78
N ARG A 191 3.81 -11.96 -15.47
CA ARG A 191 2.54 -11.40 -15.05
C ARG A 191 2.04 -12.13 -13.81
N ILE A 192 1.45 -11.35 -12.90
CA ILE A 192 0.80 -11.86 -11.71
C ILE A 192 -0.71 -11.82 -11.93
N GLU A 193 -1.40 -12.91 -11.59
CA GLU A 193 -2.87 -12.91 -11.52
C GLU A 193 -3.33 -11.94 -10.43
N ARG A 194 -4.07 -10.90 -10.83
CA ARG A 194 -4.48 -9.82 -9.94
C ARG A 194 -5.45 -10.30 -8.87
N GLU A 195 -6.34 -11.23 -9.21
CA GLU A 195 -7.29 -11.85 -8.28
C GLU A 195 -6.56 -12.63 -7.17
N ALA A 196 -5.60 -13.46 -7.55
CA ALA A 196 -4.81 -14.25 -6.59
C ALA A 196 -4.01 -13.33 -5.64
N PHE A 197 -3.42 -12.26 -6.18
CA PHE A 197 -2.71 -11.28 -5.36
C PHE A 197 -3.66 -10.54 -4.42
N LEU A 198 -4.80 -10.06 -4.92
CA LEU A 198 -5.81 -9.35 -4.12
C LEU A 198 -6.36 -10.24 -3.01
N GLN A 199 -6.72 -11.49 -3.33
CA GLN A 199 -7.21 -12.46 -2.35
C GLN A 199 -6.19 -12.69 -1.24
N ARG A 200 -4.92 -12.93 -1.60
CA ARG A 200 -3.84 -13.13 -0.63
C ARG A 200 -3.62 -11.92 0.24
N LEU A 201 -3.70 -10.72 -0.35
CA LEU A 201 -3.53 -9.46 0.37
C LEU A 201 -4.70 -9.20 1.33
N ILE A 202 -5.95 -9.42 0.91
CA ILE A 202 -7.12 -9.27 1.79
C ILE A 202 -7.01 -10.23 2.98
N GLN A 203 -6.62 -11.49 2.77
CA GLN A 203 -6.39 -12.45 3.85
C GLN A 203 -5.25 -12.01 4.78
N GLY A 204 -4.18 -11.44 4.23
CA GLY A 204 -3.06 -10.89 5.00
C GLY A 204 -3.49 -9.70 5.87
N LEU A 205 -4.23 -8.77 5.27
CA LEU A 205 -4.80 -7.62 5.97
C LEU A 205 -5.76 -8.03 7.08
N ASP A 206 -6.63 -9.00 6.81
CA ASP A 206 -7.59 -9.53 7.79
C ASP A 206 -6.90 -10.10 9.03
N ARG A 207 -5.86 -10.92 8.82
CA ARG A 207 -5.06 -11.49 9.94
C ARG A 207 -4.34 -10.40 10.72
N CYS A 208 -3.65 -9.48 10.03
CA CYS A 208 -2.91 -8.41 10.70
C CYS A 208 -3.85 -7.43 11.42
N TYR A 209 -5.04 -7.19 10.88
CA TYR A 209 -6.04 -6.35 11.51
C TYR A 209 -6.61 -7.00 12.78
N GLY A 210 -6.94 -8.29 12.73
CA GLY A 210 -7.35 -9.05 13.91
C GLY A 210 -6.25 -9.10 14.98
N GLU A 211 -4.99 -9.30 14.60
CA GLU A 211 -3.84 -9.26 15.49
C GLU A 211 -3.67 -7.88 16.16
N LEU A 212 -3.83 -6.79 15.39
CA LEU A 212 -3.79 -5.42 15.90
C LEU A 212 -4.91 -5.16 16.92
N GLU A 213 -6.14 -5.60 16.63
CA GLU A 213 -7.30 -5.41 17.51
C GLU A 213 -7.21 -6.24 18.81
N GLU A 214 -6.66 -7.45 18.74
CA GLU A 214 -6.62 -8.37 19.88
C GLU A 214 -5.36 -8.18 20.75
N MET A 215 -4.20 -7.90 20.13
CA MET A 215 -2.89 -7.88 20.83
C MET A 215 -2.18 -6.52 20.78
N GLY A 216 -2.72 -5.56 20.01
CA GLY A 216 -2.08 -4.27 19.81
C GLY A 216 -0.91 -4.32 18.81
N PHE A 217 -0.34 -3.15 18.51
CA PHE A 217 0.72 -3.03 17.50
C PHE A 217 2.05 -3.67 17.91
N ASP A 218 2.29 -3.85 19.20
CA ASP A 218 3.54 -4.47 19.72
C ASP A 218 3.74 -5.89 19.16
N SER A 219 2.67 -6.60 18.79
CA SER A 219 2.74 -7.90 18.13
C SER A 219 3.24 -7.83 16.69
N LEU A 220 2.90 -6.76 15.97
CA LEU A 220 3.27 -6.52 14.57
C LEU A 220 4.60 -5.78 14.42
N ALA A 221 5.03 -5.05 15.44
CA ALA A 221 6.22 -4.20 15.39
C ALA A 221 7.50 -4.94 14.98
N PRO A 222 7.80 -6.16 15.46
CA PRO A 222 8.99 -6.89 15.02
C PRO A 222 8.97 -7.22 13.53
N ARG A 223 7.79 -7.55 12.96
CA ARG A 223 7.65 -7.81 11.52
C ARG A 223 7.80 -6.52 10.71
N TRP A 224 7.23 -5.43 11.19
CA TRP A 224 7.40 -4.13 10.55
C TRP A 224 8.87 -3.72 10.53
N GLU A 225 9.56 -3.85 11.67
CA GLU A 225 10.98 -3.53 11.82
C GLU A 225 11.89 -4.37 10.90
N ALA A 226 11.52 -5.64 10.66
CA ALA A 226 12.27 -6.50 9.74
C ALA A 226 12.23 -6.00 8.29
N PHE A 227 11.17 -5.28 7.91
CA PHE A 227 11.05 -4.65 6.59
C PHE A 227 11.53 -3.20 6.55
N PHE A 228 11.87 -2.59 7.69
CA PHE A 228 12.22 -1.18 7.75
C PHE A 228 13.54 -0.87 7.03
N GLY A 229 13.45 -0.26 5.86
CA GLY A 229 14.59 -0.02 4.98
C GLY A 229 15.50 1.15 5.37
N LEU A 230 15.12 1.94 6.38
CA LEU A 230 15.83 3.17 6.77
C LEU A 230 16.55 3.08 8.11
N ARG A 231 16.57 1.90 8.75
CA ARG A 231 17.26 1.71 10.03
C ARG A 231 18.72 2.11 9.93
N ASP A 232 19.15 2.95 10.86
CA ASP A 232 20.49 3.52 10.97
C ASP A 232 20.99 4.29 9.75
N LYS A 233 20.09 4.67 8.85
CA LYS A 233 20.38 5.57 7.72
C LYS A 233 20.15 7.01 8.11
N ARG A 234 20.98 7.89 7.57
CA ARG A 234 20.76 9.33 7.67
C ARG A 234 19.58 9.73 6.79
N VAL A 235 18.66 10.50 7.37
CA VAL A 235 17.43 10.91 6.71
C VAL A 235 17.17 12.40 6.88
N ARG A 236 16.50 12.97 5.88
CA ARG A 236 15.87 14.29 5.94
C ARG A 236 14.37 14.09 5.93
N ILE A 237 13.68 14.66 6.90
CA ILE A 237 12.23 14.59 7.03
C ILE A 237 11.66 15.96 6.81
N GLU A 238 10.83 16.07 5.77
CA GLU A 238 10.10 17.29 5.43
C GLU A 238 8.73 17.25 6.08
N MET A 239 8.50 18.16 7.01
CA MET A 239 7.22 18.43 7.65
C MET A 239 6.65 19.75 7.10
N ILE A 240 5.42 20.09 7.47
CA ILE A 240 4.77 21.33 6.99
C ILE A 240 5.53 22.58 7.47
N ASP A 241 6.02 22.53 8.70
CA ASP A 241 6.57 23.69 9.44
C ASP A 241 8.08 23.60 9.68
N LYS A 242 8.69 22.43 9.50
CA LYS A 242 10.12 22.22 9.78
C LYS A 242 10.72 21.07 8.98
N ILE A 243 12.06 21.06 8.96
CA ILE A 243 12.86 19.96 8.45
C ILE A 243 13.63 19.37 9.64
N ILE A 244 13.64 18.03 9.73
CA ILE A 244 14.45 17.29 10.69
C ILE A 244 15.49 16.50 9.90
N ILE A 245 16.76 16.57 10.33
CA ILE A 245 17.85 15.76 9.80
C ILE A 245 18.44 14.96 10.93
N GLY A 246 18.67 13.66 10.71
CA GLY A 246 19.25 12.76 11.71
C GLY A 246 19.26 11.33 11.23
N THR A 247 19.52 10.41 12.13
CA THR A 247 19.58 8.97 11.86
C THR A 247 18.26 8.30 12.26
N ALA A 248 17.62 7.60 11.34
CA ALA A 248 16.39 6.87 11.62
C ALA A 248 16.67 5.63 12.48
N LYS A 249 16.05 5.51 13.66
CA LYS A 249 16.29 4.43 14.62
C LYS A 249 15.21 3.36 14.65
N GLY A 250 14.05 3.62 14.08
CA GLY A 250 12.90 2.73 14.10
C GLY A 250 11.63 3.49 14.41
N ILE A 251 10.62 2.81 14.91
CA ILE A 251 9.36 3.42 15.31
C ILE A 251 9.10 3.18 16.80
N ASP A 252 8.31 4.08 17.40
CA ASP A 252 7.77 3.85 18.74
C ASP A 252 6.48 3.02 18.68
N ARG A 253 5.92 2.71 19.87
CA ARG A 253 4.68 1.94 20.01
C ARG A 253 3.45 2.57 19.35
N ASP A 254 3.46 3.89 19.13
CA ASP A 254 2.37 4.60 18.44
C ASP A 254 2.60 4.66 16.92
N GLY A 255 3.73 4.18 16.44
CA GLY A 255 4.11 4.17 15.03
C GLY A 255 4.81 5.44 14.55
N ALA A 256 5.19 6.35 15.46
CA ALA A 256 5.99 7.51 15.10
C ALA A 256 7.44 7.10 14.83
N LEU A 257 8.05 7.70 13.80
CA LEU A 257 9.46 7.47 13.49
C LEU A 257 10.34 8.13 14.56
N ILE A 258 11.30 7.40 15.08
CA ILE A 258 12.33 7.90 15.99
C ILE A 258 13.55 8.27 15.18
N VAL A 259 13.97 9.53 15.31
CA VAL A 259 15.15 10.09 14.65
C VAL A 259 16.11 10.61 15.70
N GLU A 260 17.38 10.22 15.61
CA GLU A 260 18.46 10.66 16.50
C GLU A 260 19.29 11.72 15.76
N ASP A 261 19.42 12.89 16.35
CA ASP A 261 20.19 13.97 15.78
C ASP A 261 21.71 13.81 16.03
N ASP A 262 22.51 14.77 15.58
CA ASP A 262 23.99 14.74 15.72
C ASP A 262 24.48 14.93 17.17
N HIS A 263 23.60 15.30 18.10
CA HIS A 263 23.87 15.41 19.53
C HIS A 263 23.44 14.16 20.31
N GLY A 264 22.83 13.16 19.63
CA GLY A 264 22.33 11.94 20.25
C GLY A 264 20.93 12.13 20.85
N GLU A 265 20.28 13.27 20.62
CA GLU A 265 18.91 13.51 21.08
C GLU A 265 17.91 12.83 20.15
N ARG A 266 16.91 12.16 20.73
CA ARG A 266 15.87 11.46 19.99
C ARG A 266 14.62 12.32 19.84
N GLN A 267 14.23 12.51 18.60
CA GLN A 267 13.02 13.21 18.22
C GLN A 267 11.96 12.23 17.69
N ARG A 268 10.72 12.46 18.12
CA ARG A 268 9.54 11.69 17.71
C ARG A 268 8.85 12.38 16.55
N VAL A 269 8.72 11.71 15.41
CA VAL A 269 8.11 12.24 14.18
C VAL A 269 6.85 11.47 13.86
N VAL A 270 5.70 12.15 13.93
CA VAL A 270 4.36 11.54 13.70
C VAL A 270 3.91 11.64 12.24
N ALA A 271 4.43 12.60 11.49
CA ALA A 271 4.10 12.82 10.08
C ALA A 271 5.27 13.49 9.35
N GLY A 272 5.39 13.25 8.06
CA GLY A 272 6.42 13.85 7.21
C GLY A 272 6.68 13.02 5.96
N ASP A 273 7.48 13.57 5.05
CA ASP A 273 8.07 12.82 3.92
C ASP A 273 9.55 12.57 4.22
N VAL A 274 9.93 11.30 4.26
CA VAL A 274 11.28 10.89 4.61
C VAL A 274 12.10 10.68 3.34
N VAL A 275 13.22 11.36 3.25
CA VAL A 275 14.18 11.23 2.16
C VAL A 275 15.49 10.70 2.73
N PRO A 276 15.97 9.53 2.30
CA PRO A 276 17.32 9.09 2.65
C PRO A 276 18.34 10.11 2.12
N LEU A 277 19.32 10.45 2.94
CA LEU A 277 20.50 11.19 2.48
C LEU A 277 21.55 10.15 2.06
N GLU A 278 22.09 10.32 0.85
CA GLU A 278 23.25 9.53 0.43
C GLU A 278 24.47 9.98 1.22
N ASP A 279 25.29 9.02 1.66
CA ASP A 279 26.56 9.27 2.35
C ASP A 279 27.61 9.88 1.41
#